data_95f4bc5fcefa2a19c7c3f5a8d68b7f49
#
_entry.id   95f4bc5fcefa2a19c7c3f5a8d68b7f49
#
_cell.length_a   1.000
_cell.length_b   1.000
_cell.length_c   1.000
_cell.angle_alpha   90.00
_cell.angle_beta   90.00
_cell.angle_gamma   90.00
#
_symmetry.space_group_name_H-M   'P 1'
#
loop_
_entity.id
_entity.type
_entity.pdbx_description
1 polymer ?
#
loop_
_entity_poly.entity_id
_entity_poly.type
_entity_poly.pdbx_seq_one_letter_code
_entity_poly.pdbx_strand_id
1 'polypeptide(L)'
;MGGMRLTSGLLRPIGLMVLLTISALNQRSDANIHEVATFTDTDSCCLNHLIRNWFGNVYIAGVNRLYRLNENLDFLVSVTTGPENDRDGEQHDTFNKILTINYDNRALITCGGYHGDCQKRNLYNLLSVIGSNDPVFVVSNKTYESSVGFVAPNYHLGHPLLYVGTTSTSNGPGIPFVSGRRIEGDQIFEVVEDRRGSTRVDVALAFTTTFPVTYVAGFSYNAYSYFVTIQRSFTNSSDYISKLVRVCQLADQYYFNSYSEVTLRCRDDSYNLAQAAYITRPAQDLSQSLALDDDEEVLFIAFAVGVNNPPTPTTKSAICMYKMSAIERAFQDAVEGCIINDGPSVQERYTASWMRGATCIGSLPFTREIHECSAVTNYTYANGVNDQHGYDVEDYTDTLVTSIAVTTVQQHTVGFLGTGTGTILKVHFINSICANTYEEIKFKNSTKPILQDMVFDLDEKHFYTFTDNIYEDFSYTGWINGQYTSSFIDKRCT
;
A
#
# COMPACT_ATOMS: atom_id res chain seq x y z
N MET A 1 -50.48 37.03 5.36
CA MET A 1 -49.76 36.07 6.21
C MET A 1 -48.92 35.23 5.29
N GLY A 2 -47.69 35.65 5.04
CA GLY A 2 -46.74 34.97 4.15
C GLY A 2 -45.75 34.16 4.98
N GLY A 3 -45.77 32.84 4.80
CA GLY A 3 -44.82 31.95 5.43
C GLY A 3 -43.52 31.90 4.62
N MET A 4 -42.49 32.43 5.20
CA MET A 4 -41.11 32.33 4.70
C MET A 4 -40.59 30.94 4.99
N ARG A 5 -40.35 30.13 3.96
CA ARG A 5 -39.59 28.86 4.10
C ARG A 5 -38.12 29.19 4.16
N LEU A 6 -37.52 28.94 5.28
CA LEU A 6 -36.07 28.89 5.44
C LEU A 6 -35.56 27.60 4.79
N THR A 7 -34.86 27.74 3.70
CA THR A 7 -34.02 26.64 3.16
C THR A 7 -32.77 26.54 4.01
N SER A 8 -32.64 25.45 4.74
CA SER A 8 -31.42 25.08 5.41
C SER A 8 -30.35 24.71 4.36
N GLY A 9 -29.47 25.66 4.07
CA GLY A 9 -28.28 25.39 3.31
C GLY A 9 -27.38 24.45 4.12
N LEU A 10 -27.23 23.24 3.69
CA LEU A 10 -26.19 22.32 4.13
C LEU A 10 -24.84 22.98 3.78
N LEU A 11 -24.10 23.38 4.80
CA LEU A 11 -22.70 23.75 4.67
C LEU A 11 -21.95 22.49 4.21
N ARG A 12 -21.55 22.46 2.93
CA ARG A 12 -20.62 21.46 2.42
C ARG A 12 -19.26 21.70 3.06
N PRO A 13 -18.56 20.67 3.54
CA PRO A 13 -17.21 20.84 4.03
C PRO A 13 -16.30 21.27 2.86
N ILE A 14 -15.55 22.34 3.08
CA ILE A 14 -14.56 22.87 2.14
C ILE A 14 -13.26 22.14 2.42
N GLY A 15 -12.73 21.43 1.44
CA GLY A 15 -11.42 20.77 1.54
C GLY A 15 -10.29 21.77 1.32
N LEU A 16 -9.21 21.72 2.11
CA LEU A 16 -8.06 22.61 2.08
C LEU A 16 -6.75 21.79 1.93
N MET A 17 -5.87 22.20 1.06
CA MET A 17 -4.56 21.58 0.80
C MET A 17 -3.40 22.56 0.98
N VAL A 18 -2.25 22.12 1.53
CA VAL A 18 -1.10 22.98 1.87
C VAL A 18 0.23 22.39 1.40
N LEU A 19 1.05 23.11 0.66
CA LEU A 19 2.42 22.79 0.19
C LEU A 19 3.50 23.54 1.01
N LEU A 20 4.63 22.91 1.27
CA LEU A 20 5.74 23.44 2.06
C LEU A 20 7.10 23.37 1.32
N THR A 21 7.80 24.47 0.97
CA THR A 21 9.12 24.48 0.30
C THR A 21 10.28 24.84 1.21
N ILE A 22 11.50 24.40 0.82
CA ILE A 22 12.76 24.80 1.42
C ILE A 22 13.52 25.75 0.50
N SER A 23 13.89 26.90 1.01
CA SER A 23 15.02 27.65 0.48
C SER A 23 16.27 27.30 1.27
N ALA A 24 17.25 26.72 0.61
CA ALA A 24 18.59 26.52 1.17
C ALA A 24 19.26 27.88 1.35
N LEU A 25 19.22 28.44 2.54
CA LEU A 25 20.10 29.51 2.99
C LEU A 25 20.85 29.05 4.23
N ASN A 26 22.17 29.01 4.09
CA ASN A 26 23.13 28.81 5.16
C ASN A 26 22.78 29.68 6.37
N GLN A 27 22.29 29.08 7.45
CA GLN A 27 22.63 29.46 8.82
C GLN A 27 21.98 28.49 9.83
N ARG A 28 22.76 28.17 10.87
CA ARG A 28 22.44 27.42 12.07
C ARG A 28 21.01 27.61 12.55
N SER A 29 20.26 26.53 12.66
CA SER A 29 19.32 26.23 13.74
C SER A 29 18.24 25.26 13.27
N ASP A 30 17.87 24.35 14.14
CA ASP A 30 16.65 23.54 14.21
C ASP A 30 16.03 23.09 12.86
N ALA A 31 16.26 21.84 12.58
CA ALA A 31 15.68 21.16 11.42
C ALA A 31 14.16 20.99 11.58
N ASN A 32 13.42 22.06 11.36
CA ASN A 32 11.97 22.04 11.48
C ASN A 32 11.32 21.65 10.15
N ILE A 33 10.25 20.88 10.22
CA ILE A 33 9.35 20.69 9.09
C ILE A 33 8.55 21.98 8.91
N HIS A 34 8.44 22.45 7.68
CA HIS A 34 7.67 23.66 7.33
C HIS A 34 6.66 23.37 6.24
N GLU A 35 5.46 23.85 6.43
CA GLU A 35 4.39 23.86 5.43
C GLU A 35 4.72 24.80 4.28
N VAL A 36 4.60 24.38 3.02
CA VAL A 36 4.98 25.17 1.84
C VAL A 36 3.84 25.54 0.92
N ALA A 37 2.94 24.68 0.61
CA ALA A 37 1.74 25.00 -0.17
C ALA A 37 0.57 24.09 0.16
N THR A 38 -0.60 24.55 -0.24
CA THR A 38 -1.87 23.89 0.05
C THR A 38 -2.75 23.86 -1.17
N PHE A 39 -3.28 22.72 -1.52
CA PHE A 39 -4.39 22.62 -2.45
C PHE A 39 -5.68 22.30 -1.71
N THR A 40 -6.73 23.02 -2.03
CA THR A 40 -8.07 22.84 -1.47
C THR A 40 -9.02 22.37 -2.54
N ASP A 41 -9.62 21.23 -2.34
CA ASP A 41 -10.75 20.81 -3.16
C ASP A 41 -12.05 21.33 -2.60
N THR A 42 -12.70 22.21 -3.36
CA THR A 42 -14.02 22.77 -3.03
C THR A 42 -15.17 21.98 -3.65
N ASP A 43 -14.85 21.07 -4.58
CA ASP A 43 -15.85 20.47 -5.47
C ASP A 43 -16.15 19.00 -5.16
N SER A 44 -15.22 18.30 -4.46
CA SER A 44 -15.44 16.92 -4.05
C SER A 44 -15.41 16.76 -2.54
N CYS A 45 -16.02 15.69 -2.04
CA CYS A 45 -16.08 15.51 -0.59
C CYS A 45 -14.84 14.88 0.00
N CYS A 46 -14.16 14.03 -0.76
CA CYS A 46 -13.25 13.09 -0.14
C CYS A 46 -12.14 12.71 -1.12
N LEU A 47 -10.95 12.97 -0.69
CA LEU A 47 -9.74 12.62 -1.42
C LEU A 47 -9.26 11.28 -0.89
N ASN A 48 -8.70 10.43 -1.73
CA ASN A 48 -8.39 9.07 -1.32
C ASN A 48 -7.08 8.48 -1.86
N HIS A 49 -6.50 9.05 -2.92
CA HIS A 49 -5.20 8.63 -3.42
C HIS A 49 -4.36 9.79 -3.94
N LEU A 50 -3.04 9.63 -3.79
CA LEU A 50 -2.03 10.57 -4.19
C LEU A 50 -0.87 9.84 -4.86
N ILE A 51 -0.41 10.34 -6.03
CA ILE A 51 0.83 9.88 -6.65
C ILE A 51 1.54 11.06 -7.33
N ARG A 52 2.87 11.01 -7.39
CA ARG A 52 3.71 11.99 -8.05
C ARG A 52 4.48 11.33 -9.20
N ASN A 53 4.65 12.04 -10.32
CA ASN A 53 5.49 11.57 -11.40
C ASN A 53 6.92 12.12 -11.30
N TRP A 54 7.83 11.57 -12.10
CA TRP A 54 9.24 12.02 -12.15
C TRP A 54 9.43 13.45 -12.65
N PHE A 55 8.41 14.07 -13.25
CA PHE A 55 8.46 15.43 -13.77
C PHE A 55 7.89 16.46 -12.79
N GLY A 56 7.65 16.09 -11.56
CA GLY A 56 7.13 16.98 -10.51
C GLY A 56 5.61 17.14 -10.47
N ASN A 57 4.85 16.56 -11.41
CA ASN A 57 3.40 16.68 -11.34
C ASN A 57 2.82 15.75 -10.27
N VAL A 58 1.91 16.28 -9.50
CA VAL A 58 1.14 15.58 -8.47
C VAL A 58 -0.25 15.25 -9.03
N TYR A 59 -0.64 13.99 -8.90
CA TYR A 59 -1.96 13.51 -9.30
C TYR A 59 -2.71 13.08 -8.05
N ILE A 60 -3.95 13.50 -7.99
CA ILE A 60 -4.81 13.32 -6.82
C ILE A 60 -6.11 12.72 -7.29
N ALA A 61 -6.54 11.68 -6.61
CA ALA A 61 -7.84 11.09 -6.81
C ALA A 61 -8.76 11.38 -5.63
N GLY A 62 -9.97 11.78 -5.94
CA GLY A 62 -11.05 11.99 -5.00
C GLY A 62 -12.32 11.29 -5.47
N VAL A 63 -13.38 11.44 -4.69
CA VAL A 63 -14.70 10.97 -5.11
C VAL A 63 -15.16 11.76 -6.32
N ASN A 64 -15.49 11.06 -7.40
CA ASN A 64 -15.97 11.61 -8.67
C ASN A 64 -14.98 12.50 -9.43
N ARG A 65 -13.72 12.60 -9.03
CA ARG A 65 -12.79 13.54 -9.63
C ARG A 65 -11.31 13.11 -9.55
N LEU A 66 -10.56 13.53 -10.57
CA LEU A 66 -9.09 13.47 -10.60
C LEU A 66 -8.52 14.87 -10.82
N TYR A 67 -7.39 15.14 -10.20
CA TYR A 67 -6.66 16.40 -10.33
C TYR A 67 -5.24 16.14 -10.80
N ARG A 68 -4.69 17.09 -11.53
CA ARG A 68 -3.26 17.22 -11.79
C ARG A 68 -2.82 18.60 -11.35
N LEU A 69 -1.78 18.63 -10.53
CA LEU A 69 -1.14 19.82 -9.99
C LEU A 69 0.32 19.84 -10.44
N ASN A 70 0.97 20.98 -10.37
CA ASN A 70 2.43 21.06 -10.49
C ASN A 70 3.11 20.70 -9.16
N GLU A 71 4.43 20.76 -9.11
CA GLU A 71 5.22 20.49 -7.90
C GLU A 71 4.95 21.49 -6.75
N ASN A 72 4.49 22.69 -7.07
CA ASN A 72 4.08 23.71 -6.10
C ASN A 72 2.58 23.62 -5.77
N LEU A 73 1.92 22.54 -6.15
CA LEU A 73 0.49 22.28 -6.01
C LEU A 73 -0.42 23.32 -6.67
N ASP A 74 0.09 24.10 -7.61
CA ASP A 74 -0.78 24.94 -8.43
C ASP A 74 -1.65 24.05 -9.31
N PHE A 75 -2.92 24.37 -9.37
CA PHE A 75 -3.91 23.65 -10.17
C PHE A 75 -3.60 23.74 -11.67
N LEU A 76 -3.51 22.60 -12.34
CA LEU A 76 -3.31 22.50 -13.78
C LEU A 76 -4.58 22.06 -14.52
N VAL A 77 -5.19 20.96 -14.07
CA VAL A 77 -6.39 20.40 -14.69
C VAL A 77 -7.12 19.47 -13.73
N SER A 78 -8.45 19.43 -13.83
CA SER A 78 -9.26 18.38 -13.23
C SER A 78 -10.15 17.70 -14.26
N VAL A 79 -10.54 16.49 -13.95
CA VAL A 79 -11.49 15.71 -14.76
C VAL A 79 -12.51 15.03 -13.84
N THR A 80 -13.76 15.08 -14.26
CA THR A 80 -14.85 14.37 -13.59
C THR A 80 -14.79 12.89 -13.96
N THR A 81 -14.85 12.02 -12.97
CA THR A 81 -14.86 10.57 -13.12
C THR A 81 -16.19 9.94 -12.71
N GLY A 82 -17.09 10.72 -12.16
CA GLY A 82 -18.41 10.29 -11.71
C GLY A 82 -19.28 11.49 -11.35
N PRO A 83 -20.48 11.28 -10.79
CA PRO A 83 -21.07 9.97 -10.48
C PRO A 83 -21.45 9.17 -11.75
N GLU A 84 -21.51 7.85 -11.61
CA GLU A 84 -21.96 6.93 -12.66
C GLU A 84 -23.41 6.51 -12.44
N ASN A 85 -24.13 6.26 -13.53
CA ASN A 85 -25.49 5.74 -13.46
C ASN A 85 -25.45 4.20 -13.52
N ASP A 86 -26.25 3.56 -12.69
CA ASP A 86 -26.53 2.13 -12.82
C ASP A 86 -27.54 1.86 -13.95
N ARG A 87 -27.92 0.57 -14.11
CA ARG A 87 -28.89 0.16 -15.14
C ARG A 87 -30.28 0.73 -14.94
N ASP A 88 -30.63 1.09 -13.72
CA ASP A 88 -31.93 1.65 -13.34
C ASP A 88 -31.91 3.19 -13.35
N GLY A 89 -30.75 3.79 -13.64
CA GLY A 89 -30.54 5.24 -13.73
C GLY A 89 -30.25 5.89 -12.38
N GLU A 90 -30.01 5.13 -11.32
CA GLU A 90 -29.55 5.66 -10.04
C GLU A 90 -28.10 6.10 -10.14
N GLN A 91 -27.79 7.23 -9.52
CA GLN A 91 -26.44 7.80 -9.50
C GLN A 91 -25.64 7.25 -8.33
N HIS A 92 -24.45 6.74 -8.63
CA HIS A 92 -23.50 6.22 -7.66
C HIS A 92 -22.18 6.99 -7.72
N ASP A 93 -21.70 7.42 -6.57
CA ASP A 93 -20.40 8.05 -6.46
C ASP A 93 -19.29 7.07 -6.84
N THR A 94 -18.29 7.57 -7.58
CA THR A 94 -17.11 6.80 -7.94
C THR A 94 -15.99 7.06 -6.94
N PHE A 95 -15.63 6.04 -6.18
CA PHE A 95 -14.50 6.08 -5.26
C PHE A 95 -13.27 5.53 -5.98
N ASN A 96 -12.22 6.33 -6.08
CA ASN A 96 -10.97 5.83 -6.60
C ASN A 96 -10.37 4.81 -5.62
N LYS A 97 -9.90 3.69 -6.12
CA LYS A 97 -9.34 2.57 -5.35
C LYS A 97 -7.88 2.30 -5.68
N ILE A 98 -7.45 2.71 -6.86
CA ILE A 98 -6.07 2.61 -7.33
C ILE A 98 -5.74 3.84 -8.14
N LEU A 99 -4.62 4.45 -7.84
CA LEU A 99 -4.01 5.51 -8.63
C LEU A 99 -2.54 5.16 -8.84
N THR A 100 -2.13 4.86 -10.08
CA THR A 100 -0.75 4.48 -10.39
C THR A 100 -0.32 4.96 -11.78
N ILE A 101 0.98 4.97 -12.04
CA ILE A 101 1.55 5.45 -13.29
C ILE A 101 2.21 4.31 -14.04
N ASN A 102 1.86 4.17 -15.32
CA ASN A 102 2.65 3.42 -16.29
C ASN A 102 3.56 4.38 -17.04
N TYR A 103 4.86 4.33 -16.72
CA TYR A 103 5.86 5.22 -17.33
C TYR A 103 6.18 4.86 -18.78
N ASP A 104 6.07 3.60 -19.19
CA ASP A 104 6.42 3.13 -20.54
C ASP A 104 5.58 3.83 -21.61
N ASN A 105 4.31 4.03 -21.32
CA ASN A 105 3.38 4.71 -22.25
C ASN A 105 2.81 6.02 -21.69
N ARG A 106 3.42 6.57 -20.64
CA ARG A 106 3.07 7.87 -20.04
C ARG A 106 1.58 7.97 -19.69
N ALA A 107 1.08 6.96 -19.00
CA ALA A 107 -0.31 6.85 -18.63
C ALA A 107 -0.52 6.87 -17.12
N LEU A 108 -1.54 7.59 -16.69
CA LEU A 108 -2.15 7.45 -15.37
C LEU A 108 -3.21 6.36 -15.44
N ILE A 109 -3.12 5.38 -14.57
CA ILE A 109 -4.13 4.33 -14.39
C ILE A 109 -4.92 4.66 -13.13
N THR A 110 -6.23 4.71 -13.27
CA THR A 110 -7.18 4.95 -12.18
C THR A 110 -8.23 3.86 -12.20
N CYS A 111 -8.50 3.25 -11.06
CA CYS A 111 -9.50 2.21 -10.93
C CYS A 111 -10.47 2.54 -9.80
N GLY A 112 -11.74 2.21 -10.00
CA GLY A 112 -12.80 2.50 -9.03
C GLY A 112 -14.15 2.50 -9.72
N GLY A 113 -15.04 3.38 -9.24
CA GLY A 113 -16.36 3.53 -9.82
C GLY A 113 -17.38 2.47 -9.36
N TYR A 114 -18.58 2.60 -9.85
CA TYR A 114 -19.68 1.71 -9.55
C TYR A 114 -19.42 0.26 -10.01
N HIS A 115 -18.70 0.13 -11.12
CA HIS A 115 -18.34 -1.18 -11.70
C HIS A 115 -16.99 -1.73 -11.21
N GLY A 116 -16.19 -0.93 -10.49
CA GLY A 116 -14.84 -1.35 -10.09
C GLY A 116 -13.90 -1.55 -11.27
N ASP A 117 -14.13 -0.83 -12.37
CA ASP A 117 -13.31 -0.88 -13.57
C ASP A 117 -12.12 0.09 -13.54
N CYS A 118 -11.27 0.03 -14.55
CA CYS A 118 -10.10 0.88 -14.67
C CYS A 118 -10.14 1.70 -15.95
N GLN A 119 -9.52 2.87 -15.88
CA GLN A 119 -9.27 3.73 -17.04
C GLN A 119 -7.78 4.06 -17.12
N LYS A 120 -7.29 4.15 -18.34
CA LYS A 120 -5.96 4.60 -18.67
C LYS A 120 -6.04 5.97 -19.32
N ARG A 121 -5.44 6.99 -18.70
CA ARG A 121 -5.49 8.37 -19.14
C ARG A 121 -4.11 8.88 -19.52
N ASN A 122 -4.04 9.80 -20.47
CA ASN A 122 -2.78 10.44 -20.80
C ASN A 122 -2.24 11.25 -19.60
N LEU A 123 -0.98 11.03 -19.25
CA LEU A 123 -0.35 11.63 -18.07
C LEU A 123 -0.27 13.17 -18.16
N TYR A 124 -0.17 13.74 -19.37
CA TYR A 124 -0.12 15.17 -19.58
C TYR A 124 -1.47 15.82 -19.84
N ASN A 125 -2.43 15.03 -20.31
CA ASN A 125 -3.78 15.49 -20.59
C ASN A 125 -4.79 14.49 -20.02
N LEU A 126 -5.18 14.67 -18.76
CA LEU A 126 -6.13 13.79 -18.07
C LEU A 126 -7.50 13.66 -18.76
N LEU A 127 -7.88 14.62 -19.61
CA LEU A 127 -9.12 14.56 -20.38
C LEU A 127 -9.08 13.45 -21.44
N SER A 128 -7.88 13.07 -21.89
CA SER A 128 -7.70 12.04 -22.91
C SER A 128 -7.64 10.65 -22.27
N VAL A 129 -8.72 9.89 -22.39
CA VAL A 129 -8.74 8.45 -22.11
C VAL A 129 -8.07 7.74 -23.28
N ILE A 130 -6.99 7.01 -23.01
CA ILE A 130 -6.18 6.31 -24.03
C ILE A 130 -6.39 4.80 -23.99
N GLY A 131 -7.17 4.29 -23.06
CA GLY A 131 -7.55 2.89 -22.96
C GLY A 131 -8.57 2.69 -21.85
N SER A 132 -9.70 2.16 -22.25
CA SER A 132 -10.74 1.59 -21.39
C SER A 132 -11.34 0.43 -22.16
N ASN A 133 -11.71 -0.61 -21.48
CA ASN A 133 -12.55 -1.67 -22.08
C ASN A 133 -13.98 -1.53 -21.62
N ASP A 134 -14.85 -2.33 -22.20
CA ASP A 134 -16.11 -2.68 -21.54
C ASP A 134 -15.83 -3.04 -20.09
N PRO A 135 -16.71 -2.70 -19.14
CA PRO A 135 -16.40 -2.75 -17.71
C PRO A 135 -15.87 -4.12 -17.31
N VAL A 136 -14.56 -4.18 -17.11
CA VAL A 136 -13.87 -5.33 -16.52
C VAL A 136 -13.73 -5.05 -15.03
N PHE A 137 -14.33 -5.87 -14.21
CA PHE A 137 -14.21 -5.74 -12.75
C PHE A 137 -12.76 -6.02 -12.34
N VAL A 138 -12.08 -5.01 -11.84
CA VAL A 138 -10.68 -5.05 -11.42
C VAL A 138 -10.55 -4.89 -9.93
N VAL A 139 -11.30 -3.97 -9.34
CA VAL A 139 -11.31 -3.64 -7.92
C VAL A 139 -12.70 -3.77 -7.32
N SER A 140 -12.79 -3.86 -6.00
CA SER A 140 -14.08 -3.82 -5.33
C SER A 140 -14.79 -2.48 -5.54
N ASN A 141 -16.08 -2.53 -5.78
CA ASN A 141 -16.95 -1.36 -5.86
C ASN A 141 -17.54 -0.93 -4.50
N LYS A 142 -17.18 -1.61 -3.41
CA LYS A 142 -17.64 -1.27 -2.06
C LYS A 142 -16.72 -0.24 -1.43
N THR A 143 -17.28 0.81 -0.85
CA THR A 143 -16.52 1.90 -0.24
C THR A 143 -15.61 1.44 0.89
N TYR A 144 -16.08 0.48 1.69
CA TYR A 144 -15.37 -0.06 2.86
C TYR A 144 -14.40 -1.20 2.55
N GLU A 145 -14.34 -1.68 1.31
CA GLU A 145 -13.40 -2.71 0.88
C GLU A 145 -12.12 -2.09 0.32
N SER A 146 -10.99 -2.67 0.65
CA SER A 146 -9.67 -2.18 0.24
C SER A 146 -9.26 -2.70 -1.13
N SER A 147 -8.50 -1.90 -1.84
CA SER A 147 -7.76 -2.32 -3.02
C SER A 147 -6.40 -1.63 -3.05
N VAL A 148 -5.41 -2.33 -3.53
CA VAL A 148 -4.05 -1.83 -3.75
C VAL A 148 -3.62 -2.25 -5.15
N GLY A 149 -2.96 -1.36 -5.88
CA GLY A 149 -2.46 -1.67 -7.21
C GLY A 149 -1.24 -0.86 -7.59
N PHE A 150 -0.33 -1.49 -8.30
CA PHE A 150 0.90 -0.89 -8.80
C PHE A 150 1.32 -1.52 -10.12
N VAL A 151 2.04 -0.76 -10.93
CA VAL A 151 2.63 -1.24 -12.18
C VAL A 151 4.02 -1.78 -11.89
N ALA A 152 4.27 -3.01 -12.31
CA ALA A 152 5.58 -3.64 -12.19
C ALA A 152 5.91 -4.49 -13.41
N PRO A 153 7.20 -4.76 -13.66
CA PRO A 153 7.61 -5.63 -14.75
C PRO A 153 6.95 -7.01 -14.70
N ASN A 154 6.71 -7.60 -15.86
CA ASN A 154 6.52 -9.03 -16.01
C ASN A 154 7.53 -9.51 -17.05
N TYR A 155 8.55 -10.16 -16.58
CA TYR A 155 9.71 -10.51 -17.43
C TYR A 155 9.39 -11.61 -18.42
N HIS A 156 8.39 -12.45 -18.13
CA HIS A 156 7.95 -13.48 -19.07
C HIS A 156 7.19 -12.91 -20.27
N LEU A 157 6.29 -11.96 -20.01
CA LEU A 157 5.50 -11.34 -21.08
C LEU A 157 6.28 -10.24 -21.82
N GLY A 158 7.40 -9.77 -21.25
CA GLY A 158 8.22 -8.72 -21.84
C GLY A 158 7.61 -7.31 -21.76
N HIS A 159 6.53 -7.14 -21.01
CA HIS A 159 5.87 -5.86 -20.76
C HIS A 159 5.31 -5.82 -19.34
N PRO A 160 5.15 -4.63 -18.73
CA PRO A 160 4.62 -4.52 -17.38
C PRO A 160 3.15 -4.94 -17.28
N LEU A 161 2.75 -5.36 -16.08
CA LEU A 161 1.36 -5.58 -15.68
C LEU A 161 0.96 -4.62 -14.57
N LEU A 162 -0.34 -4.40 -14.46
CA LEU A 162 -0.95 -3.85 -13.25
C LEU A 162 -1.20 -5.01 -12.28
N TYR A 163 -0.44 -5.05 -11.19
CA TYR A 163 -0.66 -6.00 -10.10
C TYR A 163 -1.68 -5.42 -9.13
N VAL A 164 -2.72 -6.18 -8.84
CA VAL A 164 -3.87 -5.74 -8.04
C VAL A 164 -4.14 -6.74 -6.93
N GLY A 165 -4.22 -6.23 -5.70
CA GLY A 165 -4.82 -6.91 -4.57
C GLY A 165 -6.13 -6.21 -4.20
N THR A 166 -7.22 -6.93 -4.07
CA THR A 166 -8.52 -6.33 -3.73
C THR A 166 -9.36 -7.26 -2.86
N THR A 167 -10.07 -6.66 -1.90
CA THR A 167 -11.05 -7.42 -1.12
C THR A 167 -12.12 -7.96 -2.07
N SER A 168 -12.31 -9.28 -2.06
CA SER A 168 -13.31 -9.95 -2.89
C SER A 168 -14.41 -10.48 -1.97
N THR A 169 -15.60 -9.93 -2.09
CA THR A 169 -16.80 -10.39 -1.40
C THR A 169 -17.89 -10.79 -2.40
N SER A 170 -18.83 -11.61 -1.97
CA SER A 170 -19.67 -12.50 -2.79
C SER A 170 -20.71 -11.87 -3.70
N ASN A 171 -20.82 -10.55 -3.82
CA ASN A 171 -21.96 -9.92 -4.52
C ASN A 171 -21.61 -9.39 -5.91
N GLY A 172 -20.48 -9.78 -6.47
CA GLY A 172 -20.07 -9.41 -7.82
C GLY A 172 -19.58 -10.60 -8.64
N PRO A 173 -19.43 -10.47 -9.95
CA PRO A 173 -18.73 -11.46 -10.76
C PRO A 173 -17.32 -11.61 -10.18
N GLY A 174 -16.91 -12.85 -9.92
CA GLY A 174 -15.71 -13.21 -9.17
C GLY A 174 -14.47 -12.39 -9.48
N ILE A 175 -14.29 -11.30 -8.73
CA ILE A 175 -13.09 -10.49 -8.80
C ILE A 175 -11.98 -11.30 -8.13
N PRO A 176 -10.85 -11.59 -8.80
CA PRO A 176 -9.72 -12.23 -8.16
C PRO A 176 -9.21 -11.38 -7.01
N PHE A 177 -8.87 -12.00 -5.90
CA PHE A 177 -8.35 -11.25 -4.76
C PHE A 177 -6.88 -10.82 -4.97
N VAL A 178 -6.11 -11.52 -5.82
CA VAL A 178 -4.84 -11.06 -6.39
C VAL A 178 -4.86 -11.28 -7.89
N SER A 179 -4.49 -10.28 -8.67
CA SER A 179 -4.41 -10.40 -10.13
C SER A 179 -3.30 -9.57 -10.75
N GLY A 180 -2.78 -10.06 -11.88
CA GLY A 180 -1.93 -9.29 -12.79
C GLY A 180 -2.72 -8.99 -14.06
N ARG A 181 -2.87 -7.72 -14.39
CA ARG A 181 -3.72 -7.23 -15.46
C ARG A 181 -2.91 -6.64 -16.60
N ARG A 182 -3.31 -6.90 -17.82
CA ARG A 182 -2.73 -6.25 -19.01
C ARG A 182 -2.98 -4.74 -18.94
N ILE A 183 -1.98 -3.96 -19.30
CA ILE A 183 -2.09 -2.50 -19.41
C ILE A 183 -1.82 -2.01 -20.83
N GLU A 184 -1.70 -2.95 -21.77
CA GLU A 184 -1.46 -2.71 -23.19
C GLU A 184 -2.25 -3.72 -24.04
N GLY A 185 -2.44 -3.37 -25.33
CA GLY A 185 -3.15 -4.20 -26.30
C GLY A 185 -4.67 -4.09 -26.21
N ASP A 186 -5.35 -5.02 -26.90
CA ASP A 186 -6.79 -4.98 -27.08
C ASP A 186 -7.59 -5.48 -25.86
N GLN A 187 -6.94 -6.25 -24.97
CA GLN A 187 -7.55 -6.81 -23.76
C GLN A 187 -7.02 -6.11 -22.50
N ILE A 188 -7.06 -4.79 -22.53
CA ILE A 188 -6.57 -3.96 -21.42
C ILE A 188 -7.39 -4.24 -20.15
N PHE A 189 -6.71 -4.33 -19.01
CA PHE A 189 -7.24 -4.68 -17.69
C PHE A 189 -7.77 -6.10 -17.51
N GLU A 190 -7.74 -6.93 -18.53
CA GLU A 190 -8.00 -8.35 -18.36
C GLU A 190 -6.80 -9.09 -17.75
N VAL A 191 -7.07 -10.19 -17.07
CA VAL A 191 -6.02 -11.10 -16.61
C VAL A 191 -5.37 -11.78 -17.82
N VAL A 192 -4.12 -12.18 -17.65
CA VAL A 192 -3.47 -13.04 -18.65
C VAL A 192 -3.84 -14.47 -18.34
N GLU A 193 -4.42 -15.16 -19.32
CA GLU A 193 -4.88 -16.53 -19.17
C GLU A 193 -4.58 -17.32 -20.44
N ASP A 194 -4.02 -18.51 -20.27
CA ASP A 194 -3.82 -19.47 -21.34
C ASP A 194 -3.97 -20.92 -20.82
N ARG A 195 -3.64 -21.91 -21.67
CA ARG A 195 -3.75 -23.33 -21.30
C ARG A 195 -2.85 -23.76 -20.13
N ARG A 196 -1.87 -22.94 -19.76
CA ARG A 196 -0.85 -23.24 -18.75
C ARG A 196 -1.15 -22.62 -17.41
N GLY A 197 -1.95 -21.54 -17.36
CA GLY A 197 -2.29 -20.87 -16.13
C GLY A 197 -2.92 -19.50 -16.32
N SER A 198 -3.05 -18.78 -15.24
CA SER A 198 -3.64 -17.45 -15.20
C SER A 198 -2.90 -16.53 -14.22
N THR A 199 -2.87 -15.23 -14.53
CA THR A 199 -2.36 -14.21 -13.61
C THR A 199 -3.44 -13.78 -12.59
N ARG A 200 -4.11 -14.78 -11.98
CA ARG A 200 -5.13 -14.55 -10.97
C ARG A 200 -5.09 -15.59 -9.86
N VAL A 201 -5.42 -15.16 -8.67
CA VAL A 201 -5.70 -16.01 -7.52
C VAL A 201 -7.07 -15.65 -6.98
N ASP A 202 -7.93 -16.64 -6.79
CA ASP A 202 -9.29 -16.45 -6.33
C ASP A 202 -9.45 -16.96 -4.89
N VAL A 203 -10.35 -16.35 -4.13
CA VAL A 203 -10.86 -16.98 -2.92
C VAL A 203 -11.78 -18.12 -3.32
N ALA A 204 -11.61 -19.28 -2.71
CA ALA A 204 -12.48 -20.42 -2.97
C ALA A 204 -13.94 -20.05 -2.66
N LEU A 205 -14.87 -20.46 -3.52
CA LEU A 205 -16.27 -20.01 -3.47
C LEU A 205 -16.94 -20.22 -2.09
N ALA A 206 -16.53 -21.24 -1.35
CA ALA A 206 -17.03 -21.50 0.00
C ALA A 206 -16.60 -20.45 1.04
N PHE A 207 -15.60 -19.64 0.74
CA PHE A 207 -14.99 -18.68 1.67
C PHE A 207 -15.14 -17.22 1.25
N THR A 208 -15.71 -16.92 0.09
CA THR A 208 -15.82 -15.55 -0.43
C THR A 208 -16.54 -14.58 0.52
N THR A 209 -17.50 -15.06 1.31
CA THR A 209 -18.22 -14.24 2.30
C THR A 209 -17.62 -14.28 3.70
N THR A 210 -16.79 -15.27 4.00
CA THR A 210 -16.33 -15.56 5.36
C THR A 210 -14.85 -15.31 5.58
N PHE A 211 -14.10 -15.11 4.49
CA PHE A 211 -12.66 -14.86 4.53
C PHE A 211 -12.30 -13.55 3.77
N PRO A 212 -12.68 -12.39 4.29
CA PRO A 212 -12.29 -11.11 3.70
C PRO A 212 -10.79 -10.91 3.89
N VAL A 213 -10.11 -10.48 2.82
CA VAL A 213 -8.71 -10.05 2.86
C VAL A 213 -8.67 -8.55 2.68
N THR A 214 -8.08 -7.83 3.64
CA THR A 214 -7.85 -6.39 3.55
C THR A 214 -6.44 -6.17 3.03
N TYR A 215 -6.30 -5.33 1.99
CA TYR A 215 -5.01 -4.95 1.42
C TYR A 215 -4.56 -3.62 1.99
N VAL A 216 -3.32 -3.57 2.47
CA VAL A 216 -2.73 -2.39 3.11
C VAL A 216 -1.75 -1.72 2.17
N ALA A 217 -0.81 -2.45 1.61
CA ALA A 217 0.20 -1.91 0.70
C ALA A 217 0.59 -2.95 -0.35
N GLY A 218 1.15 -2.47 -1.47
CA GLY A 218 1.71 -3.33 -2.50
C GLY A 218 2.96 -2.71 -3.11
N PHE A 219 3.95 -3.54 -3.41
CA PHE A 219 5.22 -3.12 -3.96
C PHE A 219 5.89 -4.22 -4.79
N SER A 220 6.87 -3.84 -5.60
CA SER A 220 7.72 -4.76 -6.36
C SER A 220 9.13 -4.75 -5.77
N TYR A 221 9.67 -5.92 -5.53
CA TYR A 221 11.05 -6.09 -5.09
C TYR A 221 11.62 -7.40 -5.65
N ASN A 222 12.85 -7.36 -6.17
CA ASN A 222 13.64 -8.53 -6.63
C ASN A 222 12.83 -9.51 -7.49
N ALA A 223 12.15 -9.00 -8.53
CA ALA A 223 11.31 -9.76 -9.45
C ALA A 223 10.08 -10.48 -8.82
N TYR A 224 9.62 -9.97 -7.70
CA TYR A 224 8.37 -10.37 -7.07
C TYR A 224 7.44 -9.17 -6.83
N SER A 225 6.16 -9.42 -6.89
CA SER A 225 5.10 -8.51 -6.45
C SER A 225 4.61 -8.93 -5.08
N TYR A 226 4.65 -8.00 -4.13
CA TYR A 226 4.29 -8.21 -2.74
C TYR A 226 3.03 -7.43 -2.37
N PHE A 227 2.24 -8.00 -1.43
CA PHE A 227 1.08 -7.34 -0.85
C PHE A 227 1.06 -7.56 0.67
N VAL A 228 1.02 -6.48 1.42
CA VAL A 228 0.74 -6.50 2.86
C VAL A 228 -0.75 -6.61 3.05
N THR A 229 -1.19 -7.64 3.78
CA THR A 229 -2.61 -7.95 3.97
C THR A 229 -2.96 -8.15 5.44
N ILE A 230 -4.23 -7.94 5.76
CA ILE A 230 -4.85 -8.38 7.01
C ILE A 230 -5.90 -9.44 6.64
N GLN A 231 -5.82 -10.58 7.27
CA GLN A 231 -6.73 -11.69 7.01
C GLN A 231 -6.91 -12.54 8.27
N ARG A 232 -7.88 -13.45 8.25
CA ARG A 232 -8.03 -14.38 9.36
C ARG A 232 -6.81 -15.27 9.49
N SER A 233 -6.45 -15.64 10.72
CA SER A 233 -5.33 -16.56 10.96
C SER A 233 -5.56 -17.92 10.32
N PHE A 234 -6.81 -18.41 10.35
CA PHE A 234 -7.28 -19.64 9.70
C PHE A 234 -8.70 -19.43 9.18
N THR A 235 -9.16 -20.30 8.28
CA THR A 235 -10.48 -20.22 7.66
C THR A 235 -11.65 -20.16 8.66
N ASN A 236 -11.51 -20.79 9.80
CA ASN A 236 -12.54 -20.80 10.86
C ASN A 236 -12.15 -19.97 12.09
N SER A 237 -11.05 -19.21 12.04
CA SER A 237 -10.64 -18.36 13.15
C SER A 237 -11.46 -17.09 13.23
N SER A 238 -11.67 -16.58 14.44
CA SER A 238 -12.10 -15.19 14.68
C SER A 238 -10.94 -14.20 14.68
N ASP A 239 -9.70 -14.71 14.81
CA ASP A 239 -8.51 -13.89 14.97
C ASP A 239 -7.98 -13.43 13.62
N TYR A 240 -7.56 -12.18 13.56
CA TYR A 240 -6.95 -11.57 12.39
C TYR A 240 -5.47 -11.37 12.61
N ILE A 241 -4.71 -11.56 11.55
CA ILE A 241 -3.26 -11.37 11.51
C ILE A 241 -2.84 -10.65 10.24
N SER A 242 -1.68 -10.04 10.28
CA SER A 242 -1.06 -9.48 9.09
C SER A 242 -0.19 -10.52 8.41
N LYS A 243 -0.30 -10.58 7.08
CA LYS A 243 0.52 -11.44 6.24
C LYS A 243 1.15 -10.65 5.11
N LEU A 244 2.29 -11.13 4.64
CA LEU A 244 2.88 -10.71 3.38
C LEU A 244 2.62 -11.79 2.34
N VAL A 245 2.00 -11.38 1.25
CA VAL A 245 1.71 -12.21 0.08
C VAL A 245 2.73 -11.92 -0.99
N ARG A 246 3.14 -12.94 -1.74
CA ARG A 246 4.08 -12.82 -2.85
C ARG A 246 3.62 -13.58 -4.08
N VAL A 247 3.79 -12.97 -5.26
CA VAL A 247 3.69 -13.62 -6.56
C VAL A 247 4.89 -13.26 -7.42
N CYS A 248 5.34 -14.18 -8.25
CA CYS A 248 6.52 -14.01 -9.08
C CYS A 248 6.23 -13.21 -10.36
N GLN A 249 7.19 -12.38 -10.78
CA GLN A 249 7.19 -11.63 -12.03
C GLN A 249 7.94 -12.33 -13.17
N LEU A 250 8.71 -13.37 -12.85
CA LEU A 250 9.49 -14.18 -13.82
C LEU A 250 8.76 -15.44 -14.29
N ALA A 251 7.59 -15.72 -13.76
CA ALA A 251 6.87 -16.97 -14.00
C ALA A 251 6.54 -17.18 -15.48
N ASP A 252 7.17 -18.18 -16.08
CA ASP A 252 7.09 -18.47 -17.51
C ASP A 252 5.96 -19.41 -17.89
N GLN A 253 5.55 -20.32 -17.02
CA GLN A 253 4.64 -21.39 -17.41
C GLN A 253 3.33 -21.46 -16.63
N TYR A 254 3.32 -20.98 -15.38
CA TYR A 254 2.19 -21.21 -14.48
C TYR A 254 1.77 -19.95 -13.70
N TYR A 255 2.25 -18.79 -14.15
CA TYR A 255 1.81 -17.47 -13.68
C TYR A 255 1.74 -17.37 -12.14
N PHE A 256 0.55 -17.16 -11.59
CA PHE A 256 0.36 -16.96 -10.16
C PHE A 256 0.29 -18.24 -9.32
N ASN A 257 0.65 -19.39 -9.88
CA ASN A 257 0.90 -20.59 -9.09
C ASN A 257 2.11 -20.43 -8.12
N SER A 258 2.92 -19.40 -8.34
CA SER A 258 3.98 -18.96 -7.41
C SER A 258 3.45 -18.26 -6.15
N TYR A 259 2.14 -18.07 -6.02
CA TYR A 259 1.54 -17.42 -4.87
C TYR A 259 1.95 -18.10 -3.56
N SER A 260 2.43 -17.30 -2.63
CA SER A 260 2.82 -17.75 -1.31
C SER A 260 2.59 -16.65 -0.27
N GLU A 261 2.46 -17.05 1.00
CA GLU A 261 2.22 -16.15 2.13
C GLU A 261 3.16 -16.45 3.28
N VAL A 262 3.53 -15.43 4.04
CA VAL A 262 4.20 -15.53 5.33
C VAL A 262 3.52 -14.63 6.35
N THR A 263 3.48 -15.05 7.61
CA THR A 263 2.89 -14.25 8.69
C THR A 263 3.89 -13.20 9.17
N LEU A 264 3.42 -11.96 9.33
CA LEU A 264 4.20 -10.86 9.88
C LEU A 264 3.85 -10.67 11.36
N ARG A 265 4.86 -10.58 12.22
CA ARG A 265 4.73 -10.31 13.66
C ARG A 265 5.51 -9.07 14.04
N CYS A 266 4.87 -8.24 14.84
CA CYS A 266 5.47 -7.04 15.40
C CYS A 266 5.28 -7.09 16.91
N ARG A 267 6.35 -6.89 17.68
CA ARG A 267 6.35 -6.82 19.15
C ARG A 267 5.77 -8.08 19.81
N ASP A 268 4.47 -8.11 20.01
CA ASP A 268 3.73 -9.25 20.53
C ASP A 268 2.48 -9.54 19.65
N ASP A 269 1.77 -10.61 19.96
CA ASP A 269 0.63 -11.05 19.15
C ASP A 269 -0.56 -10.08 19.14
N SER A 270 -0.57 -9.05 20.00
CA SER A 270 -1.63 -8.06 20.03
C SER A 270 -1.50 -7.01 18.93
N TYR A 271 -0.27 -6.74 18.44
CA TYR A 271 -0.02 -5.82 17.32
C TYR A 271 -0.20 -6.55 15.99
N ASN A 272 -1.42 -6.88 15.67
CA ASN A 272 -1.80 -7.82 14.63
C ASN A 272 -2.33 -7.18 13.33
N LEU A 273 -2.59 -5.86 13.33
CA LEU A 273 -3.19 -5.16 12.19
C LEU A 273 -2.21 -4.18 11.57
N ALA A 274 -1.61 -4.53 10.44
CA ALA A 274 -0.82 -3.59 9.63
C ALA A 274 -1.70 -2.43 9.15
N GLN A 275 -1.21 -1.20 9.29
CA GLN A 275 -1.92 0.02 8.91
C GLN A 275 -1.31 0.68 7.68
N ALA A 276 0.01 0.65 7.57
CA ALA A 276 0.77 1.20 6.46
C ALA A 276 2.11 0.47 6.32
N ALA A 277 2.68 0.49 5.12
CA ALA A 277 4.00 -0.08 4.87
C ALA A 277 4.78 0.77 3.87
N TYR A 278 6.09 0.78 4.02
CA TYR A 278 7.02 1.46 3.15
C TYR A 278 8.29 0.63 2.98
N ILE A 279 8.77 0.48 1.76
CA ILE A 279 10.01 -0.23 1.46
C ILE A 279 11.04 0.75 0.92
N THR A 280 12.24 0.73 1.50
CA THR A 280 13.35 1.56 1.03
C THR A 280 14.69 1.02 1.54
N ARG A 281 15.77 1.47 0.91
CA ARG A 281 17.13 1.26 1.40
C ARG A 281 17.40 2.25 2.54
N PRO A 282 17.75 1.76 3.74
CA PRO A 282 18.06 2.65 4.85
C PRO A 282 19.44 3.29 4.70
N ALA A 283 19.69 4.35 5.45
CA ALA A 283 20.99 5.00 5.52
C ALA A 283 22.05 4.14 6.25
N GLN A 284 23.29 4.58 6.20
CA GLN A 284 24.44 3.80 6.62
C GLN A 284 24.39 3.35 8.09
N ASP A 285 23.95 4.21 9.00
CA ASP A 285 23.88 3.88 10.44
C ASP A 285 22.92 2.71 10.73
N LEU A 286 21.70 2.77 10.17
CA LEU A 286 20.72 1.70 10.31
C LEU A 286 21.13 0.45 9.53
N SER A 287 21.68 0.60 8.33
CA SER A 287 22.19 -0.53 7.52
C SER A 287 23.27 -1.32 8.28
N GLN A 288 24.20 -0.63 8.94
CA GLN A 288 25.24 -1.26 9.77
C GLN A 288 24.65 -1.97 10.99
N SER A 289 23.70 -1.34 11.68
CA SER A 289 23.05 -1.94 12.85
C SER A 289 22.25 -3.20 12.51
N LEU A 290 21.62 -3.21 11.33
CA LEU A 290 20.88 -4.36 10.84
C LEU A 290 21.78 -5.41 10.17
N ALA A 291 23.06 -5.10 9.95
CA ALA A 291 23.99 -5.92 9.16
C ALA A 291 23.39 -6.29 7.80
N LEU A 292 23.02 -5.25 7.03
CA LEU A 292 22.47 -5.40 5.69
C LEU A 292 23.57 -5.57 4.65
N ASP A 293 23.26 -6.26 3.57
CA ASP A 293 24.06 -6.26 2.36
C ASP A 293 23.97 -4.89 1.65
N ASP A 294 24.91 -4.60 0.74
CA ASP A 294 25.10 -3.27 0.16
C ASP A 294 23.85 -2.69 -0.56
N ASP A 295 22.98 -3.54 -1.12
CA ASP A 295 21.79 -3.12 -1.86
C ASP A 295 20.48 -3.59 -1.21
N GLU A 296 20.54 -4.07 0.02
CA GLU A 296 19.37 -4.63 0.70
C GLU A 296 18.42 -3.52 1.16
N GLU A 297 17.14 -3.70 0.87
CA GLU A 297 16.05 -2.86 1.35
C GLU A 297 15.44 -3.40 2.66
N VAL A 298 14.78 -2.51 3.35
CA VAL A 298 14.04 -2.79 4.59
C VAL A 298 12.58 -2.44 4.38
N LEU A 299 11.71 -3.34 4.78
CA LEU A 299 10.26 -3.11 4.82
C LEU A 299 9.90 -2.57 6.22
N PHE A 300 9.43 -1.34 6.26
CA PHE A 300 8.91 -0.68 7.46
C PHE A 300 7.39 -0.84 7.47
N ILE A 301 6.83 -1.31 8.58
CA ILE A 301 5.38 -1.48 8.73
C ILE A 301 4.93 -0.88 10.05
N ALA A 302 3.89 -0.05 9.99
CA ALA A 302 3.13 0.40 11.14
C ALA A 302 2.03 -0.63 11.45
N PHE A 303 2.00 -1.11 12.68
CA PHE A 303 0.98 -2.01 13.18
C PHE A 303 0.13 -1.34 14.25
N ALA A 304 -1.11 -1.75 14.35
CA ALA A 304 -2.00 -1.40 15.46
C ALA A 304 -2.46 -2.65 16.22
N VAL A 305 -2.79 -2.45 17.49
CA VAL A 305 -3.51 -3.45 18.27
C VAL A 305 -4.93 -3.52 17.76
N GLY A 306 -5.34 -4.72 17.33
CA GLY A 306 -6.68 -4.98 16.83
C GLY A 306 -7.64 -5.46 17.90
N VAL A 307 -8.88 -5.00 17.82
CA VAL A 307 -10.00 -5.45 18.66
C VAL A 307 -11.20 -5.79 17.79
N ASN A 308 -12.07 -6.64 18.32
CA ASN A 308 -13.33 -7.03 17.69
C ASN A 308 -13.22 -7.88 16.41
N ASN A 309 -14.37 -8.29 15.91
CA ASN A 309 -14.55 -8.98 14.66
C ASN A 309 -15.77 -8.35 13.93
N PRO A 310 -15.59 -7.60 12.81
CA PRO A 310 -14.33 -7.40 12.06
C PRO A 310 -13.26 -6.63 12.85
N PRO A 311 -11.98 -6.77 12.46
CA PRO A 311 -10.87 -6.18 13.20
C PRO A 311 -10.90 -4.66 13.11
N THR A 312 -10.80 -4.00 14.25
CA THR A 312 -10.76 -2.54 14.34
C THR A 312 -9.47 -2.12 15.04
N PRO A 313 -8.67 -1.23 14.46
CA PRO A 313 -7.45 -0.76 15.10
C PRO A 313 -7.78 0.12 16.31
N THR A 314 -6.98 0.00 17.36
CA THR A 314 -7.00 0.89 18.52
C THR A 314 -6.01 2.04 18.32
N THR A 315 -5.87 2.90 19.32
CA THR A 315 -4.85 3.95 19.34
C THR A 315 -3.45 3.45 19.73
N LYS A 316 -3.25 2.14 19.90
CA LYS A 316 -1.93 1.57 20.18
C LYS A 316 -1.29 1.13 18.89
N SER A 317 -0.11 1.67 18.59
CA SER A 317 0.65 1.34 17.38
C SER A 317 2.11 1.00 17.71
N ALA A 318 2.73 0.23 16.83
CA ALA A 318 4.16 -0.03 16.84
C ALA A 318 4.72 -0.01 15.43
N ILE A 319 5.99 0.36 15.30
CA ILE A 319 6.72 0.30 14.03
C ILE A 319 7.70 -0.87 14.08
N CYS A 320 7.57 -1.75 13.12
CA CYS A 320 8.48 -2.88 12.96
C CYS A 320 9.18 -2.83 11.59
N MET A 321 10.44 -3.21 11.60
CA MET A 321 11.31 -3.29 10.42
C MET A 321 11.61 -4.74 10.08
N TYR A 322 11.61 -5.06 8.80
CA TYR A 322 11.91 -6.40 8.28
C TYR A 322 12.99 -6.31 7.21
N LYS A 323 14.05 -7.06 7.35
CA LYS A 323 15.06 -7.23 6.31
C LYS A 323 14.45 -8.00 5.15
N MET A 324 14.60 -7.50 3.93
CA MET A 324 14.04 -8.20 2.77
C MET A 324 14.70 -9.56 2.53
N SER A 325 15.98 -9.72 2.85
CA SER A 325 16.66 -11.02 2.80
C SER A 325 16.05 -12.06 3.75
N ALA A 326 15.61 -11.63 4.94
CA ALA A 326 14.93 -12.52 5.90
C ALA A 326 13.52 -12.90 5.40
N ILE A 327 12.80 -11.92 4.81
CA ILE A 327 11.50 -12.17 4.19
C ILE A 327 11.63 -13.15 3.02
N GLU A 328 12.59 -12.95 2.12
CA GLU A 328 12.79 -13.85 0.96
C GLU A 328 13.12 -15.27 1.43
N ARG A 329 13.96 -15.40 2.47
CA ARG A 329 14.26 -16.71 3.09
C ARG A 329 13.01 -17.36 3.66
N ALA A 330 12.14 -16.60 4.34
CA ALA A 330 10.90 -17.13 4.90
C ALA A 330 9.94 -17.66 3.82
N PHE A 331 9.86 -16.97 2.70
CA PHE A 331 9.11 -17.47 1.56
C PHE A 331 9.72 -18.72 0.95
N GLN A 332 11.06 -18.77 0.86
CA GLN A 332 11.77 -19.95 0.39
C GLN A 332 11.50 -21.14 1.31
N ASP A 333 11.62 -20.97 2.62
CA ASP A 333 11.37 -22.00 3.62
C ASP A 333 9.90 -22.49 3.57
N ALA A 334 8.94 -21.59 3.33
CA ALA A 334 7.54 -21.94 3.18
C ALA A 334 7.28 -22.81 1.95
N VAL A 335 7.89 -22.46 0.82
CA VAL A 335 7.78 -23.22 -0.43
C VAL A 335 8.49 -24.56 -0.28
N GLU A 336 9.68 -24.57 0.27
CA GLU A 336 10.46 -25.80 0.54
C GLU A 336 9.69 -26.77 1.45
N GLY A 337 9.17 -26.27 2.57
CA GLY A 337 8.36 -27.05 3.49
C GLY A 337 7.12 -27.66 2.81
N CYS A 338 6.52 -26.94 1.85
CA CYS A 338 5.41 -27.48 1.06
C CYS A 338 5.85 -28.61 0.11
N ILE A 339 7.03 -28.49 -0.52
CA ILE A 339 7.51 -29.43 -1.52
C ILE A 339 8.00 -30.74 -0.89
N ILE A 340 8.77 -30.65 0.19
CA ILE A 340 9.34 -31.83 0.84
C ILE A 340 8.39 -32.44 1.89
N ASN A 341 7.24 -31.77 2.17
CA ASN A 341 6.29 -32.14 3.22
C ASN A 341 6.94 -32.34 4.61
N ASP A 342 8.02 -31.59 4.84
CA ASP A 342 8.80 -31.62 6.09
C ASP A 342 8.97 -30.19 6.61
N GLY A 343 7.88 -29.56 6.91
CA GLY A 343 7.93 -28.19 7.42
C GLY A 343 6.57 -27.63 7.79
N PRO A 344 6.59 -26.46 8.43
CA PRO A 344 5.40 -25.81 8.94
C PRO A 344 4.62 -25.06 7.86
N SER A 345 4.38 -25.64 6.70
CA SER A 345 3.45 -25.09 5.73
C SER A 345 2.08 -25.73 5.90
N VAL A 346 1.08 -24.91 6.11
CA VAL A 346 -0.32 -25.36 6.20
C VAL A 346 -0.99 -25.12 4.87
N GLN A 347 -1.70 -26.13 4.40
CA GLN A 347 -2.64 -25.97 3.30
C GLN A 347 -3.88 -25.24 3.79
N GLU A 348 -3.86 -23.93 3.72
CA GLU A 348 -5.09 -23.17 3.88
C GLU A 348 -5.90 -23.25 2.58
N ARG A 349 -7.11 -23.80 2.68
CA ARG A 349 -7.97 -24.04 1.52
C ARG A 349 -8.85 -22.85 1.13
N TYR A 350 -8.57 -21.65 1.63
CA TYR A 350 -9.36 -20.48 1.28
C TYR A 350 -9.07 -19.94 -0.14
N THR A 351 -7.92 -20.29 -0.71
CA THR A 351 -7.58 -19.92 -2.08
C THR A 351 -8.04 -20.97 -3.06
N ALA A 352 -8.60 -20.53 -4.19
CA ALA A 352 -8.91 -21.40 -5.31
C ALA A 352 -7.73 -21.44 -6.26
N SER A 353 -7.03 -22.57 -6.30
CA SER A 353 -6.05 -22.86 -7.33
C SER A 353 -6.74 -23.21 -8.64
N TRP A 354 -6.16 -22.79 -9.76
CA TRP A 354 -6.51 -23.27 -11.09
C TRP A 354 -6.45 -24.81 -11.18
N MET A 355 -5.51 -25.41 -10.45
CA MET A 355 -5.38 -26.88 -10.34
C MET A 355 -6.12 -27.37 -9.08
N ARG A 356 -7.32 -27.85 -9.27
CA ARG A 356 -8.12 -28.45 -8.20
C ARG A 356 -7.41 -29.65 -7.59
N GLY A 357 -7.20 -29.62 -6.29
CA GLY A 357 -6.77 -30.76 -5.49
C GLY A 357 -5.26 -30.91 -5.36
N ALA A 358 -4.47 -29.93 -5.75
CA ALA A 358 -3.04 -29.94 -5.46
C ALA A 358 -2.81 -29.87 -3.94
N THR A 359 -2.02 -30.77 -3.44
CA THR A 359 -1.55 -30.82 -2.07
C THR A 359 -0.05 -30.58 -2.07
N CYS A 360 0.52 -30.09 -0.98
CA CYS A 360 1.96 -30.15 -0.79
C CYS A 360 2.42 -31.60 -0.94
N ILE A 361 3.35 -31.90 -1.85
CA ILE A 361 3.75 -33.27 -2.22
C ILE A 361 5.16 -33.52 -1.72
N GLY A 362 5.29 -34.43 -0.75
CA GLY A 362 6.55 -34.80 -0.14
C GLY A 362 7.41 -35.73 -0.98
N SER A 363 7.79 -35.46 -2.21
CA SER A 363 8.57 -36.45 -2.97
C SER A 363 9.48 -35.96 -4.11
N LEU A 364 9.66 -34.66 -4.30
CA LEU A 364 10.57 -34.19 -5.35
C LEU A 364 11.93 -33.74 -4.78
N PRO A 365 13.03 -34.03 -5.48
CA PRO A 365 14.31 -33.47 -5.09
C PRO A 365 14.27 -31.94 -5.25
N PHE A 366 14.49 -31.27 -4.16
CA PHE A 366 14.59 -29.82 -4.12
C PHE A 366 15.90 -29.37 -4.79
N THR A 367 15.80 -28.57 -5.84
CA THR A 367 16.94 -27.82 -6.37
C THR A 367 16.59 -26.33 -6.35
N ARG A 368 17.50 -25.49 -5.89
CA ARG A 368 17.29 -24.05 -5.70
C ARG A 368 16.77 -23.35 -6.98
N GLU A 369 17.18 -23.79 -8.14
CA GLU A 369 16.76 -23.29 -9.45
C GLU A 369 15.27 -23.54 -9.77
N ILE A 370 14.68 -24.56 -9.13
CA ILE A 370 13.28 -24.91 -9.32
C ILE A 370 12.33 -23.96 -8.56
N HIS A 371 12.83 -23.17 -7.62
CA HIS A 371 12.04 -22.47 -6.60
C HIS A 371 11.86 -20.97 -6.80
N GLU A 372 12.73 -20.35 -7.57
CA GLU A 372 12.58 -18.95 -7.92
C GLU A 372 11.63 -18.80 -9.11
N CYS A 373 10.34 -18.82 -8.87
CA CYS A 373 9.31 -18.60 -9.88
C CYS A 373 9.08 -19.72 -10.87
N SER A 374 9.83 -20.79 -10.83
CA SER A 374 9.62 -21.89 -11.76
C SER A 374 8.51 -22.80 -11.27
N ALA A 375 7.87 -23.21 -12.17
CA ALA A 375 6.84 -24.18 -12.38
C ALA A 375 6.98 -25.53 -11.68
N VAL A 376 7.30 -25.58 -10.47
CA VAL A 376 7.11 -26.78 -9.65
C VAL A 376 5.63 -26.93 -9.19
N THR A 377 4.82 -27.02 -9.91
CA THR A 377 3.77 -26.42 -10.59
C THR A 377 2.51 -27.21 -10.67
N ASN A 378 2.49 -28.33 -10.05
CA ASN A 378 1.29 -29.07 -9.75
C ASN A 378 0.87 -28.90 -8.29
N TYR A 379 1.33 -27.83 -7.63
CA TYR A 379 1.21 -27.69 -6.19
C TYR A 379 0.22 -26.60 -5.80
N THR A 380 -0.29 -26.79 -4.61
CA THR A 380 -1.09 -25.78 -3.94
C THR A 380 -0.22 -24.57 -3.58
N TYR A 381 -0.86 -23.44 -3.33
CA TYR A 381 -0.19 -22.26 -2.84
C TYR A 381 0.49 -22.53 -1.48
N ALA A 382 1.72 -22.02 -1.31
CA ALA A 382 2.47 -22.21 -0.09
C ALA A 382 2.09 -21.16 0.95
N ASN A 383 1.48 -21.58 2.04
CA ASN A 383 1.20 -20.72 3.17
C ASN A 383 2.21 -21.04 4.27
N GLY A 384 3.20 -20.15 4.45
CA GLY A 384 4.16 -20.28 5.53
C GLY A 384 3.50 -20.02 6.87
N VAL A 385 3.69 -20.97 7.78
CA VAL A 385 3.25 -20.84 9.17
C VAL A 385 4.35 -20.30 10.08
N ASN A 386 5.57 -20.12 9.55
CA ASN A 386 6.64 -19.48 10.28
C ASN A 386 6.40 -17.97 10.37
N ASP A 387 6.28 -17.51 11.60
CA ASP A 387 6.16 -16.09 11.88
C ASP A 387 7.45 -15.35 11.55
N GLN A 388 7.34 -14.27 10.80
CA GLN A 388 8.45 -13.35 10.59
C GLN A 388 8.34 -12.23 11.60
N HIS A 389 9.27 -12.24 12.57
CA HIS A 389 9.35 -11.20 13.59
C HIS A 389 10.15 -10.01 13.08
N GLY A 390 9.52 -8.85 13.09
CA GLY A 390 10.17 -7.58 12.80
C GLY A 390 10.97 -7.06 13.98
N TYR A 391 11.94 -6.20 13.71
CA TYR A 391 12.60 -5.41 14.72
C TYR A 391 11.64 -4.35 15.25
N ASP A 392 11.15 -4.49 16.49
CA ASP A 392 10.30 -3.52 17.18
C ASP A 392 11.14 -2.33 17.64
N VAL A 393 10.99 -1.20 17.00
CA VAL A 393 11.85 -0.03 17.21
C VAL A 393 11.16 1.15 17.88
N GLU A 394 9.84 1.26 17.78
CA GLU A 394 9.06 2.35 18.37
C GLU A 394 7.63 1.88 18.66
N ASP A 395 7.08 2.29 19.80
CA ASP A 395 5.70 2.02 20.16
C ASP A 395 4.98 3.25 20.73
N TYR A 396 3.71 3.36 20.36
CA TYR A 396 2.82 4.45 20.74
C TYR A 396 1.61 3.89 21.49
N THR A 397 1.37 4.36 22.70
CA THR A 397 0.26 3.87 23.57
C THR A 397 -1.07 4.52 23.24
N ASP A 398 -1.06 5.76 22.75
CA ASP A 398 -2.27 6.57 22.53
C ASP A 398 -2.33 7.19 21.12
N THR A 399 -1.53 6.70 20.18
CA THR A 399 -1.46 7.22 18.83
C THR A 399 -1.61 6.10 17.81
N LEU A 400 -2.68 6.15 17.02
CA LEU A 400 -2.83 5.29 15.83
C LEU A 400 -2.00 5.86 14.69
N VAL A 401 -0.98 5.13 14.25
CA VAL A 401 -0.23 5.44 13.03
C VAL A 401 -1.00 4.90 11.83
N THR A 402 -1.29 5.76 10.86
CA THR A 402 -2.13 5.46 9.68
C THR A 402 -1.38 5.49 8.36
N SER A 403 -0.20 6.13 8.34
CA SER A 403 0.66 6.21 7.16
C SER A 403 2.14 6.26 7.56
N ILE A 404 3.01 5.86 6.64
CA ILE A 404 4.45 5.85 6.84
C ILE A 404 5.17 6.15 5.52
N ALA A 405 6.16 7.03 5.57
CA ALA A 405 7.13 7.22 4.50
C ALA A 405 8.52 7.34 5.12
N VAL A 406 9.52 6.74 4.49
CA VAL A 406 10.89 6.67 5.03
C VAL A 406 11.87 7.13 3.97
N THR A 407 12.83 7.94 4.36
CA THR A 407 13.90 8.44 3.49
C THR A 407 15.25 8.45 4.20
N THR A 408 16.28 8.78 3.45
CA THR A 408 17.65 8.91 3.98
C THR A 408 18.09 10.36 3.98
N VAL A 409 18.59 10.82 5.12
CA VAL A 409 19.18 12.15 5.27
C VAL A 409 20.62 12.00 5.71
N GLN A 410 21.55 12.19 4.80
CA GLN A 410 22.98 11.93 5.01
C GLN A 410 23.24 10.45 5.41
N GLN A 411 23.60 10.20 6.67
CA GLN A 411 23.87 8.85 7.18
C GLN A 411 22.74 8.26 8.01
N HIS A 412 21.59 8.97 8.08
CA HIS A 412 20.50 8.65 8.98
C HIS A 412 19.22 8.31 8.24
N THR A 413 18.49 7.35 8.75
CA THR A 413 17.19 6.94 8.26
C THR A 413 16.10 7.69 9.01
N VAL A 414 15.28 8.45 8.28
CA VAL A 414 14.23 9.31 8.84
C VAL A 414 12.88 8.87 8.30
N GLY A 415 11.93 8.65 9.22
CA GLY A 415 10.54 8.35 8.89
C GLY A 415 9.60 9.52 9.19
N PHE A 416 8.54 9.59 8.41
CA PHE A 416 7.39 10.45 8.62
C PHE A 416 6.18 9.55 8.83
N LEU A 417 5.55 9.67 10.01
CA LEU A 417 4.41 8.85 10.39
C LEU A 417 3.18 9.74 10.48
N GLY A 418 2.19 9.49 9.66
CA GLY A 418 0.88 10.12 9.79
C GLY A 418 0.03 9.42 10.82
N THR A 419 -0.78 10.17 11.54
CA THR A 419 -1.59 9.65 12.63
C THR A 419 -3.09 9.77 12.37
N GLY A 420 -3.88 8.99 13.11
CA GLY A 420 -5.33 9.04 13.11
C GLY A 420 -5.94 10.37 13.61
N THR A 421 -5.12 11.27 14.16
CA THR A 421 -5.54 12.58 14.67
C THR A 421 -5.06 13.77 13.83
N GLY A 422 -4.53 13.50 12.63
CA GLY A 422 -4.05 14.56 11.73
C GLY A 422 -2.71 15.16 12.15
N THR A 423 -1.86 14.37 12.76
CA THR A 423 -0.51 14.78 13.17
C THR A 423 0.51 13.99 12.36
N ILE A 424 1.62 14.60 12.02
CA ILE A 424 2.79 13.92 11.46
C ILE A 424 3.88 13.90 12.53
N LEU A 425 4.41 12.70 12.77
CA LEU A 425 5.56 12.47 13.64
C LEU A 425 6.79 12.27 12.77
N LYS A 426 7.88 12.96 13.08
CA LYS A 426 9.19 12.76 12.47
C LYS A 426 10.05 11.90 13.37
N VAL A 427 10.52 10.79 12.81
CA VAL A 427 11.16 9.71 13.56
C VAL A 427 12.54 9.43 12.99
N HIS A 428 13.55 9.34 13.84
CA HIS A 428 14.88 8.86 13.48
C HIS A 428 15.00 7.38 13.85
N PHE A 429 15.15 6.51 12.86
CA PHE A 429 15.45 5.09 13.07
C PHE A 429 16.94 4.91 13.34
N ILE A 430 17.30 4.73 14.59
CA ILE A 430 18.70 4.77 15.04
C ILE A 430 19.39 3.43 14.83
N ASN A 431 18.73 2.35 15.24
CA ASN A 431 19.28 1.00 15.17
C ASN A 431 18.16 -0.06 15.17
N SER A 432 18.53 -1.33 15.26
CA SER A 432 17.60 -2.46 15.20
C SER A 432 16.60 -2.57 16.37
N ILE A 433 16.77 -1.80 17.43
CA ILE A 433 15.93 -1.88 18.65
C ILE A 433 15.39 -0.51 19.09
N CYS A 434 15.72 0.56 18.35
CA CYS A 434 15.39 1.91 18.78
C CYS A 434 15.15 2.85 17.61
N ALA A 435 14.07 3.59 17.71
CA ALA A 435 13.82 4.82 16.99
C ALA A 435 13.48 5.94 17.98
N ASN A 436 13.54 7.16 17.54
CA ASN A 436 13.24 8.34 18.35
C ASN A 436 12.37 9.33 17.59
N THR A 437 11.18 9.58 18.12
CA THR A 437 10.31 10.66 17.62
C THR A 437 10.83 11.98 18.19
N TYR A 438 11.22 12.90 17.32
CA TYR A 438 11.87 14.15 17.72
C TYR A 438 11.13 15.42 17.27
N GLU A 439 10.13 15.29 16.41
CA GLU A 439 9.32 16.40 15.96
C GLU A 439 7.88 15.95 15.71
N GLU A 440 6.92 16.81 16.05
CA GLU A 440 5.50 16.58 15.83
C GLU A 440 4.86 17.81 15.19
N ILE A 441 4.12 17.60 14.08
CA ILE A 441 3.43 18.67 13.37
C ILE A 441 1.96 18.33 13.24
N LYS A 442 1.12 19.26 13.63
CA LYS A 442 -0.33 19.16 13.44
C LYS A 442 -0.75 19.87 12.17
N PHE A 443 -1.56 19.18 11.37
CA PHE A 443 -2.30 19.82 10.30
C PHE A 443 -3.14 20.96 10.85
N LYS A 444 -2.99 22.14 10.27
CA LYS A 444 -3.78 23.30 10.66
C LYS A 444 -5.26 23.00 10.37
N ASN A 445 -6.08 23.07 11.42
CA ASN A 445 -7.52 22.90 11.35
C ASN A 445 -8.04 21.50 10.98
N SER A 446 -7.23 20.46 11.05
CA SER A 446 -7.68 19.08 10.87
C SER A 446 -7.44 18.22 12.10
N THR A 447 -8.44 17.43 12.46
CA THR A 447 -8.34 16.29 13.38
C THR A 447 -8.62 14.99 12.65
N LYS A 448 -8.61 15.04 11.31
CA LYS A 448 -8.87 13.90 10.43
C LYS A 448 -7.61 13.05 10.29
N PRO A 449 -7.74 11.73 10.10
CA PRO A 449 -6.59 10.87 9.87
C PRO A 449 -5.77 11.33 8.67
N ILE A 450 -4.45 11.26 8.79
CA ILE A 450 -3.56 11.27 7.64
C ILE A 450 -3.80 9.99 6.87
N LEU A 451 -4.06 10.08 5.57
CA LEU A 451 -4.31 8.93 4.73
C LEU A 451 -3.00 8.24 4.31
N GLN A 452 -3.14 7.04 3.78
CA GLN A 452 -2.04 6.11 3.63
C GLN A 452 -0.95 6.58 2.66
N ASP A 453 -1.32 7.26 1.57
CA ASP A 453 -0.34 7.67 0.57
C ASP A 453 0.49 8.84 1.08
N MET A 454 1.78 8.62 1.22
CA MET A 454 2.82 9.61 1.40
C MET A 454 3.86 9.43 0.30
N VAL A 455 4.19 10.48 -0.43
CA VAL A 455 5.14 10.41 -1.55
C VAL A 455 6.19 11.52 -1.43
N PHE A 456 7.44 11.17 -1.69
CA PHE A 456 8.55 12.13 -1.75
C PHE A 456 8.69 12.74 -3.14
N ASP A 457 9.30 13.92 -3.21
CA ASP A 457 9.87 14.44 -4.44
C ASP A 457 11.15 13.65 -4.84
N LEU A 458 11.68 13.92 -6.04
CA LEU A 458 12.86 13.19 -6.53
C LEU A 458 14.13 13.44 -5.70
N ASP A 459 14.23 14.62 -5.12
CA ASP A 459 15.36 15.03 -4.30
C ASP A 459 15.16 14.63 -2.83
N GLU A 460 14.02 14.03 -2.52
CA GLU A 460 13.59 13.65 -1.16
C GLU A 460 13.69 14.79 -0.15
N LYS A 461 13.43 16.03 -0.61
CA LYS A 461 13.41 17.25 0.24
C LYS A 461 12.01 17.64 0.65
N HIS A 462 11.03 17.20 -0.11
CA HIS A 462 9.62 17.42 0.13
C HIS A 462 8.89 16.09 0.19
N PHE A 463 7.86 16.01 0.99
CA PHE A 463 6.90 14.94 0.93
C PHE A 463 5.48 15.48 0.90
N TYR A 464 4.64 14.79 0.18
CA TYR A 464 3.24 15.12 -0.03
C TYR A 464 2.39 14.14 0.75
N THR A 465 1.44 14.64 1.51
CA THR A 465 0.49 13.84 2.27
C THR A 465 -0.85 14.53 2.39
N PHE A 466 -1.86 13.85 2.89
CA PHE A 466 -3.22 14.36 2.90
C PHE A 466 -4.11 13.71 3.96
N THR A 467 -5.20 14.40 4.28
CA THR A 467 -6.36 13.85 4.97
C THR A 467 -7.50 13.67 3.96
N ASP A 468 -8.63 13.12 4.38
CA ASP A 468 -9.78 12.94 3.49
C ASP A 468 -10.32 14.25 2.89
N ASN A 469 -9.93 15.40 3.42
CA ASN A 469 -10.35 16.72 2.97
C ASN A 469 -9.19 17.71 2.75
N ILE A 470 -7.96 17.38 3.17
CA ILE A 470 -6.84 18.32 3.17
C ILE A 470 -5.59 17.60 2.68
N TYR A 471 -4.93 18.17 1.66
CA TYR A 471 -3.60 17.77 1.22
C TYR A 471 -2.56 18.73 1.76
N GLU A 472 -1.45 18.20 2.23
CA GLU A 472 -0.31 19.00 2.66
C GLU A 472 0.99 18.43 2.11
N ASP A 473 1.86 19.31 1.60
CA ASP A 473 3.24 19.03 1.28
C ASP A 473 4.12 19.54 2.43
N PHE A 474 5.04 18.72 2.83
CA PHE A 474 5.99 19.02 3.89
C PHE A 474 7.40 18.97 3.37
N SER A 475 8.10 20.05 3.58
CA SER A 475 9.52 20.08 3.39
C SER A 475 10.25 19.87 4.71
N TYR A 476 11.38 19.21 4.65
CA TYR A 476 12.24 19.08 5.81
C TYR A 476 13.65 19.54 5.46
N THR A 477 14.18 20.48 6.22
CA THR A 477 15.57 20.89 6.11
C THR A 477 16.35 20.44 7.31
N GLY A 478 17.55 20.07 7.05
CA GLY A 478 18.63 20.11 8.01
C GLY A 478 18.65 18.99 8.99
N TRP A 479 19.83 18.73 9.35
CA TRP A 479 20.28 17.69 10.23
C TRP A 479 20.40 18.18 11.63
N ILE A 480 20.12 17.31 12.59
CA ILE A 480 20.36 17.55 13.99
C ILE A 480 21.87 17.57 14.22
N ASN A 481 22.44 18.75 14.49
CA ASN A 481 23.71 18.84 15.17
C ASN A 481 23.47 18.43 16.64
N GLY A 482 23.55 17.14 16.91
CA GLY A 482 24.01 16.49 18.14
C GLY A 482 23.65 17.05 19.52
N GLN A 483 22.55 17.76 19.69
CA GLN A 483 22.06 18.07 21.03
C GLN A 483 20.64 17.58 21.20
N TYR A 484 20.53 16.29 21.56
CA TYR A 484 19.31 15.76 22.13
C TYR A 484 19.01 16.52 23.43
N THR A 485 17.92 17.23 23.50
CA THR A 485 17.38 17.61 24.80
C THR A 485 16.95 16.31 25.50
N SER A 486 17.59 15.99 26.58
CA SER A 486 17.59 14.71 27.31
C SER A 486 16.24 14.29 27.93
N SER A 487 15.11 14.84 27.49
CA SER A 487 13.82 14.58 28.12
C SER A 487 12.99 13.45 27.50
N PHE A 488 13.40 12.87 26.36
CA PHE A 488 12.65 11.80 25.67
C PHE A 488 13.51 10.67 25.09
N ILE A 489 14.71 10.44 25.62
CA ILE A 489 15.48 9.27 25.18
C ILE A 489 14.83 8.04 25.78
N ASP A 490 14.25 7.20 24.91
CA ASP A 490 13.84 5.85 25.31
C ASP A 490 15.06 5.11 25.89
N LYS A 491 14.89 4.48 27.04
CA LYS A 491 15.93 3.67 27.68
C LYS A 491 16.49 2.57 26.79
N ARG A 492 15.80 2.21 25.71
CA ARG A 492 16.24 1.25 24.69
C ARG A 492 17.32 1.81 23.75
N CYS A 493 17.47 3.13 23.67
CA CYS A 493 18.44 3.83 22.82
C CYS A 493 19.81 4.04 23.49
N THR A 494 19.97 3.70 24.75
CA THR A 494 21.20 3.79 25.51
C THR A 494 21.78 2.40 25.76
#